data_c477aed3ed75ad7b26278cb33194dcc0
#
_entry.id   c477aed3ed75ad7b26278cb33194dcc0
#
_cell.length_a   1.000
_cell.length_b   1.000
_cell.length_c   1.000
_cell.angle_alpha   90.00
_cell.angle_beta   90.00
_cell.angle_gamma   90.00
#
_symmetry.space_group_name_H-M   'P 1'
#
loop_
_entity.id
_entity.type
_entity.pdbx_description
1 polymer ?
#
loop_
_entity_poly.entity_id
_entity_poly.type
_entity_poly.pdbx_seq_one_letter_code
_entity_poly.pdbx_strand_id
1 'polypeptide(L)' 'MNGVAERLREARGNEPRKEVCDAVGISISALMMYENGKRIPRDSIKVRLAKHYGKNIEELFYLPGNGTI' A
#
# COMPACT_ATOMS: atom_id res chain seq x y z
N MET A 1 3.09 -15.81 -0.61
CA MET A 1 2.28 -15.29 0.43
C MET A 1 1.95 -13.83 0.22
N ASN A 2 0.70 -13.47 0.33
CA ASN A 2 0.28 -12.13 0.04
C ASN A 2 0.26 -11.28 1.25
N GLY A 3 1.34 -10.58 1.48
CA GLY A 3 1.39 -9.64 2.56
C GLY A 3 1.00 -8.24 2.09
N VAL A 4 1.08 -7.29 3.00
CA VAL A 4 0.79 -5.90 2.70
C VAL A 4 1.68 -5.39 1.57
N ALA A 5 2.97 -5.71 1.63
CA ALA A 5 3.90 -5.23 0.62
C ALA A 5 3.50 -5.68 -0.78
N GLU A 6 3.13 -6.95 -0.91
CA GLU A 6 2.70 -7.48 -2.19
C GLU A 6 1.43 -6.84 -2.67
N ARG A 7 0.47 -6.68 -1.76
CA ARG A 7 -0.80 -6.06 -2.14
C ARG A 7 -0.63 -4.61 -2.57
N LEU A 8 0.30 -3.90 -1.94
CA LEU A 8 0.59 -2.53 -2.36
C LEU A 8 1.20 -2.48 -3.75
N ARG A 9 2.14 -3.39 -4.03
CA ARG A 9 2.73 -3.44 -5.36
C ARG A 9 1.70 -3.77 -6.42
N GLU A 10 0.81 -4.70 -6.13
CA GLU A 10 -0.24 -5.08 -7.05
C GLU A 10 -1.22 -3.93 -7.29
N ALA A 11 -1.57 -3.23 -6.23
CA ALA A 11 -2.49 -2.11 -6.36
C ALA A 11 -1.89 -0.97 -7.19
N ARG A 12 -0.58 -0.75 -7.04
CA ARG A 12 0.08 0.29 -7.82
C ARG A 12 0.19 -0.11 -9.29
N GLY A 13 0.40 -1.38 -9.56
CA GLY A 13 0.53 -1.85 -10.93
C GLY A 13 1.63 -1.11 -11.67
N ASN A 14 1.28 -0.48 -12.79
CA ASN A 14 2.23 0.24 -13.61
C ASN A 14 2.30 1.72 -13.29
N GLU A 15 1.58 2.18 -12.30
CA GLU A 15 1.59 3.60 -11.97
C GLU A 15 2.96 3.99 -11.41
N PRO A 16 3.57 5.09 -11.90
CA PRO A 16 4.87 5.48 -11.38
C PRO A 16 4.79 5.82 -9.88
N ARG A 17 5.81 5.42 -9.14
CA ARG A 17 5.83 5.71 -7.70
C ARG A 17 5.72 7.19 -7.40
N LYS A 18 6.36 8.01 -8.25
CA LYS A 18 6.30 9.45 -8.03
C LYS A 18 4.86 9.97 -8.03
N GLU A 19 4.05 9.45 -8.92
CA GLU A 19 2.66 9.90 -8.99
C GLU A 19 1.87 9.50 -7.76
N VAL A 20 2.09 8.28 -7.30
CA VAL A 20 1.44 7.83 -6.07
C VAL A 20 1.89 8.70 -4.90
N CYS A 21 3.18 8.94 -4.80
CA CYS A 21 3.73 9.71 -3.69
C CYS A 21 3.21 11.13 -3.68
N ASP A 22 3.13 11.74 -4.85
CA ASP A 22 2.60 13.10 -4.95
C ASP A 22 1.13 13.16 -4.52
N ALA A 23 0.36 12.18 -4.94
CA ALA A 23 -1.07 12.14 -4.62
C ALA A 23 -1.31 11.84 -3.14
N VAL A 24 -0.51 10.97 -2.57
CA VAL A 24 -0.71 10.51 -1.19
C VAL A 24 0.01 11.41 -0.19
N GLY A 25 1.05 12.11 -0.62
CA GLY A 25 1.81 13.00 0.25
C GLY A 25 2.87 12.28 1.05
N ILE A 26 3.57 11.34 0.42
CA ILE A 26 4.66 10.62 1.06
C ILE A 26 5.90 10.65 0.17
N SER A 27 7.03 10.33 0.74
CA SER A 27 8.28 10.28 -0.03
C SER A 27 8.38 8.97 -0.81
N ILE A 28 9.17 8.97 -1.86
CA ILE A 28 9.40 7.76 -2.63
C ILE A 28 10.06 6.70 -1.75
N SER A 29 10.97 7.14 -0.91
CA SER A 29 11.62 6.24 0.05
C SER A 29 10.62 5.54 0.94
N ALA A 30 9.65 6.28 1.45
CA ALA A 30 8.62 5.69 2.30
C ALA A 30 7.80 4.65 1.53
N LEU A 31 7.39 4.99 0.31
CA LEU A 31 6.60 4.05 -0.47
C LEU A 31 7.40 2.78 -0.75
N MET A 32 8.68 2.93 -1.08
CA MET A 32 9.51 1.76 -1.32
C MET A 32 9.63 0.88 -0.10
N MET A 33 9.75 1.47 1.08
CA MET A 33 9.80 0.70 2.31
C MET A 33 8.50 -0.05 2.56
N TYR A 34 7.38 0.58 2.27
CA TYR A 34 6.09 -0.09 2.40
C TYR A 34 5.99 -1.27 1.42
N GLU A 35 6.43 -1.06 0.20
CA GLU A 35 6.35 -2.09 -0.84
C GLU A 35 7.37 -3.20 -0.66
N ASN A 36 8.37 -2.98 0.17
CA ASN A 36 9.36 -4.01 0.47
C ASN A 36 9.13 -4.69 1.80
N GLY A 37 8.08 -4.31 2.49
CA GLY A 37 7.77 -4.92 3.77
C GLY A 37 8.66 -4.48 4.91
N LYS A 38 9.41 -3.41 4.72
CA LYS A 38 10.31 -2.91 5.77
C LYS A 38 9.61 -2.00 6.75
N ARG A 39 8.46 -1.50 6.39
CA ARG A 39 7.72 -0.57 7.23
C ARG A 39 6.24 -0.66 6.92
N ILE A 40 5.42 -0.47 7.94
CA ILE A 40 3.97 -0.41 7.77
C ILE A 40 3.55 1.05 7.85
N PRO A 41 2.74 1.54 6.92
CA PRO A 41 2.30 2.94 7.00
C PRO A 41 1.44 3.17 8.22
N ARG A 42 1.48 4.39 8.75
CA ARG A 42 0.58 4.77 9.83
C ARG A 42 -0.84 4.87 9.27
N ASP A 43 -1.81 4.92 10.18
CA ASP A 43 -3.22 4.81 9.78
C ASP A 43 -3.64 5.89 8.78
N SER A 44 -3.21 7.12 8.96
CA SER A 44 -3.59 8.18 8.03
C SER A 44 -3.06 7.91 6.61
N ILE A 45 -1.88 7.34 6.51
CA ILE A 45 -1.30 7.01 5.21
C ILE A 45 -2.03 5.82 4.60
N LYS A 46 -2.39 4.85 5.42
CA LYS A 46 -3.18 3.70 4.94
C LYS A 46 -4.46 4.16 4.26
N VAL A 47 -5.16 5.10 4.90
CA VAL A 47 -6.40 5.62 4.34
C VAL A 47 -6.14 6.30 3.01
N ARG A 48 -5.09 7.10 2.92
CA ARG A 48 -4.78 7.81 1.68
C ARG A 48 -4.40 6.86 0.56
N LEU A 49 -3.62 5.83 0.88
CA LEU A 49 -3.22 4.84 -0.12
C LEU A 49 -4.44 4.07 -0.62
N ALA A 50 -5.30 3.65 0.29
CA ALA A 50 -6.49 2.92 -0.11
C ALA A 50 -7.37 3.75 -1.01
N LYS A 51 -7.54 5.02 -0.66
CA LYS A 51 -8.34 5.93 -1.46
C LYS A 51 -7.75 6.12 -2.84
N HIS A 52 -6.45 6.34 -2.90
CA HIS A 52 -5.78 6.57 -4.18
C HIS A 52 -5.91 5.36 -5.09
N TYR A 53 -5.77 4.17 -4.54
CA TYR A 53 -5.86 2.95 -5.34
C TYR A 53 -7.29 2.47 -5.58
N GLY A 54 -8.27 3.14 -4.98
CA GLY A 54 -9.66 2.73 -5.13
C GLY A 54 -9.95 1.39 -4.48
N LYS A 55 -9.29 1.12 -3.38
CA LYS A 55 -9.44 -0.14 -2.65
C LYS A 55 -9.95 0.13 -1.25
N ASN A 56 -10.52 -0.90 -0.65
CA ASN A 56 -10.86 -0.87 0.76
C ASN A 56 -9.58 -0.92 1.57
N ILE A 57 -9.56 -0.18 2.67
CA ILE A 57 -8.40 -0.22 3.54
C ILE A 57 -8.18 -1.63 4.08
N GLU A 58 -9.26 -2.36 4.31
CA GLU A 58 -9.15 -3.73 4.78
C GLU A 58 -8.52 -4.65 3.75
N GLU A 59 -8.87 -4.45 2.48
CA GLU A 59 -8.29 -5.26 1.42
C GLU A 59 -6.79 -5.11 1.33
N LEU A 60 -6.31 -3.89 1.53
CA LEU A 60 -4.88 -3.63 1.40
C LEU A 60 -4.09 -4.03 2.63
N PHE A 61 -4.64 -3.82 3.81
CA PHE A 61 -3.83 -3.86 5.01
C PHE A 61 -4.26 -4.89 6.04
N TYR A 62 -5.51 -5.35 6.00
CA TYR A 62 -6.03 -6.15 7.10
C TYR A 62 -6.53 -7.52 6.73
N LEU A 63 -6.68 -7.82 5.44
CA LEU A 63 -7.10 -9.16 5.07
C LEU A 63 -5.97 -10.14 5.27
N PRO A 64 -6.24 -11.33 5.74
CA PRO A 64 -5.22 -12.35 5.83
C PRO A 64 -4.71 -12.69 4.44
N GLY A 65 -3.44 -12.95 4.34
CA GLY A 65 -2.82 -13.18 3.07
C GLY A 65 -3.38 -14.33 2.32
N ASN A 66 -3.81 -15.37 2.97
CA ASN A 66 -4.33 -16.52 2.28
C ASN A 66 -5.65 -16.95 2.82
N GLY A 67 -6.39 -16.03 3.28
CA GLY A 67 -7.73 -16.28 3.69
C GLY A 67 -7.88 -17.16 4.88
N THR A 68 -6.88 -17.29 5.63
CA THR A 68 -6.98 -18.10 6.79
C THR A 68 -7.81 -17.48 7.77
N ILE A 69 -8.43 -18.19 8.43
CA ILE A 69 -9.08 -17.65 9.46
C ILE A 69 -9.19 -18.28 10.50
#